data_f64185f821eeaf7a4de02df315111021
#
_entry.id   f64185f821eeaf7a4de02df315111021
#
_cell.length_a   1.000
_cell.length_b   1.000
_cell.length_c   1.000
_cell.angle_alpha   90.00
_cell.angle_beta   90.00
_cell.angle_gamma   90.00
#
_symmetry.space_group_name_H-M   'P 1'
#
loop_
_entity.id
_entity.type
_entity.pdbx_description
1 polymer ?
#
loop_
_entity_poly.entity_id
_entity_poly.type
_entity_poly.pdbx_seq_one_letter_code
_entity_poly.pdbx_strand_id
1 'polypeptide(L)'
;MDSKTVLEAVQNGSMSIEEAERYFNRKAYEEMGYAKLDTYREIRSGFPEVVYCPNKPDAYLQAIYLRLLAEQGEVFGTRATPAQAELVRQVVPNIAYSPVAKTLKLEKADKPHEGLVVVCTAGTADVPVAEEAAQTAEFFGAKVE
;
A
#
# COMPACT_ATOMS: atom_id res chain seq x y z
N MET A 1 3.97 9.86 -8.65
CA MET A 1 4.13 11.30 -8.99
C MET A 1 2.88 11.99 -8.47
N ASP A 2 3.00 13.05 -7.68
CA ASP A 2 1.84 13.79 -7.18
C ASP A 2 1.34 14.82 -8.21
N SER A 3 0.15 15.39 -7.97
CA SER A 3 -0.47 16.34 -8.90
C SER A 3 0.38 17.60 -9.13
N LYS A 4 1.13 18.04 -8.11
CA LYS A 4 2.00 19.21 -8.20
C LYS A 4 3.17 18.94 -9.13
N THR A 5 3.84 17.80 -8.97
CA THR A 5 4.95 17.37 -9.83
C THR A 5 4.52 17.25 -11.29
N VAL A 6 3.29 16.75 -11.56
CA VAL A 6 2.75 16.68 -12.92
C VAL A 6 2.53 18.08 -13.51
N LEU A 7 1.95 18.98 -12.74
CA LEU A 7 1.73 20.36 -13.19
C LEU A 7 3.03 21.12 -13.42
N GLU A 8 4.03 20.94 -12.57
CA GLU A 8 5.38 21.49 -12.74
C GLU A 8 6.06 20.92 -14.00
N ALA A 9 5.88 19.61 -14.27
CA ALA A 9 6.41 18.96 -15.47
C ALA A 9 5.76 19.51 -16.77
N VAL A 10 4.48 19.82 -16.74
CA VAL A 10 3.80 20.50 -17.87
C VAL A 10 4.31 21.92 -18.01
N GLN A 11 4.45 22.67 -16.92
CA GLN A 11 4.91 24.05 -16.95
C GLN A 11 6.34 24.17 -17.49
N ASN A 12 7.23 23.24 -17.17
CA ASN A 12 8.62 23.24 -17.64
C ASN A 12 8.81 22.53 -18.99
N GLY A 13 7.74 22.01 -19.60
CA GLY A 13 7.77 21.35 -20.91
C GLY A 13 8.33 19.92 -20.90
N SER A 14 8.56 19.31 -19.76
CA SER A 14 9.03 17.92 -19.64
C SER A 14 7.91 16.88 -19.75
N MET A 15 6.65 17.33 -19.74
CA MET A 15 5.44 16.51 -19.94
C MET A 15 4.47 17.26 -20.84
N SER A 16 3.84 16.56 -21.79
CA SER A 16 2.79 17.15 -22.63
C SER A 16 1.48 17.31 -21.87
N ILE A 17 0.61 18.20 -22.38
CA ILE A 17 -0.74 18.39 -21.81
C ILE A 17 -1.54 17.08 -21.91
N GLU A 18 -1.42 16.37 -23.05
CA GLU A 18 -2.12 15.10 -23.28
C GLU A 18 -1.64 13.99 -22.34
N GLU A 19 -0.37 14.00 -21.95
CA GLU A 19 0.17 13.07 -20.94
C GLU A 19 -0.34 13.40 -19.55
N ALA A 20 -0.39 14.68 -19.19
CA ALA A 20 -0.97 15.15 -17.94
C ALA A 20 -2.46 14.84 -17.87
N GLU A 21 -3.19 15.07 -18.96
CA GLU A 21 -4.61 14.78 -19.05
C GLU A 21 -4.89 13.28 -18.88
N ARG A 22 -4.10 12.40 -19.53
CA ARG A 22 -4.14 10.95 -19.30
C ARG A 22 -3.85 10.58 -17.85
N TYR A 23 -2.92 11.27 -17.21
CA TYR A 23 -2.60 11.06 -15.81
C TYR A 23 -3.77 11.41 -14.89
N PHE A 24 -4.43 12.55 -15.10
CA PHE A 24 -5.57 12.99 -14.30
C PHE A 24 -6.88 12.26 -14.63
N ASN A 25 -7.03 11.77 -15.86
CA ASN A 25 -8.20 11.01 -16.31
C ASN A 25 -8.11 9.50 -16.03
N ARG A 26 -7.09 9.03 -15.30
CA ARG A 26 -7.08 7.65 -14.79
C ARG A 26 -8.34 7.43 -13.96
N LYS A 27 -9.02 6.31 -14.18
CA LYS A 27 -10.22 5.97 -13.41
C LYS A 27 -9.87 6.00 -11.92
N ALA A 28 -10.65 6.70 -11.12
CA ALA A 28 -10.44 6.84 -9.68
C ALA A 28 -10.45 5.48 -8.95
N TYR A 29 -11.00 4.47 -9.56
CA TYR A 29 -11.02 3.09 -9.07
C TYR A 29 -11.04 2.10 -10.23
N GLU A 30 -10.49 0.93 -10.00
CA GLU A 30 -10.64 -0.22 -10.88
C GLU A 30 -11.70 -1.15 -10.33
N GLU A 31 -12.68 -1.47 -11.16
CA GLU A 31 -13.75 -2.40 -10.81
C GLU A 31 -13.35 -3.81 -11.24
N MET A 32 -13.11 -4.68 -10.26
CA MET A 32 -12.80 -6.09 -10.47
C MET A 32 -14.06 -6.98 -10.42
N GLY A 33 -15.27 -6.38 -10.34
CA GLY A 33 -16.53 -7.10 -10.18
C GLY A 33 -16.82 -7.52 -8.73
N TYR A 34 -15.80 -7.77 -7.94
CA TYR A 34 -15.88 -8.17 -6.52
C TYR A 34 -15.13 -7.20 -5.58
N ALA A 35 -14.34 -6.31 -6.12
CA ALA A 35 -13.62 -5.28 -5.38
C ALA A 35 -13.48 -4.02 -6.23
N LYS A 36 -13.52 -2.87 -5.57
CA LYS A 36 -13.15 -1.59 -6.15
C LYS A 36 -11.81 -1.21 -5.54
N LEU A 37 -10.77 -1.22 -6.37
CA LEU A 37 -9.44 -0.79 -5.94
C LEU A 37 -9.29 0.70 -6.23
N ASP A 38 -8.98 1.49 -5.20
CA ASP A 38 -8.72 2.93 -5.32
C ASP A 38 -7.30 3.16 -5.88
N THR A 39 -7.12 2.89 -7.16
CA THR A 39 -5.84 3.07 -7.85
C THR A 39 -5.41 4.53 -7.96
N TYR A 40 -6.32 5.47 -7.63
CA TYR A 40 -6.06 6.91 -7.62
C TYR A 40 -5.74 7.46 -6.22
N ARG A 41 -5.75 6.60 -5.20
CA ARG A 41 -5.56 6.98 -3.81
C ARG A 41 -4.22 7.66 -3.57
N GLU A 42 -3.13 7.12 -4.11
CA GLU A 42 -1.78 7.68 -3.97
C GLU A 42 -1.71 9.11 -4.50
N ILE A 43 -2.34 9.38 -5.65
CA ILE A 43 -2.38 10.70 -6.26
C ILE A 43 -3.19 11.69 -5.41
N ARG A 44 -4.31 11.23 -4.82
CA ARG A 44 -5.23 12.07 -4.05
C ARG A 44 -4.78 12.30 -2.61
N SER A 45 -4.22 11.28 -1.96
CA SER A 45 -3.90 11.31 -0.53
C SER A 45 -2.40 11.22 -0.23
N GLY A 46 -1.56 11.00 -1.25
CA GLY A 46 -0.12 10.77 -1.07
C GLY A 46 0.24 9.35 -0.62
N PHE A 47 -0.75 8.48 -0.41
CA PHE A 47 -0.54 7.12 0.11
C PHE A 47 -1.23 6.07 -0.77
N PRO A 48 -0.55 4.94 -1.07
CA PRO A 48 -1.13 3.84 -1.82
C PRO A 48 -2.28 3.15 -1.07
N GLU A 49 -3.04 2.33 -1.79
CA GLU A 49 -4.13 1.53 -1.23
C GLU A 49 -3.58 0.43 -0.29
N VAL A 50 -4.31 0.20 0.81
CA VAL A 50 -4.00 -0.82 1.81
C VAL A 50 -5.07 -1.90 1.79
N VAL A 51 -4.63 -3.16 1.84
CA VAL A 51 -5.54 -4.31 1.87
C VAL A 51 -5.99 -4.59 3.29
N TYR A 52 -7.27 -4.39 3.59
CA TYR A 52 -7.86 -4.93 4.80
C TYR A 52 -8.23 -6.39 4.57
N CYS A 53 -7.45 -7.32 5.14
CA CYS A 53 -7.53 -8.76 4.84
C CYS A 53 -8.74 -9.51 5.41
N PRO A 54 -9.35 -9.13 6.56
CA PRO A 54 -10.45 -9.88 7.15
C PRO A 54 -11.62 -10.08 6.18
N ASN A 55 -12.18 -11.29 6.24
CA ASN A 55 -13.39 -11.69 5.49
C ASN A 55 -13.28 -11.59 3.95
N LYS A 56 -12.08 -11.46 3.40
CA LYS A 56 -11.88 -11.54 1.95
C LYS A 56 -11.82 -13.01 1.52
N PRO A 57 -12.61 -13.42 0.51
CA PRO A 57 -12.47 -14.74 -0.11
C PRO A 57 -11.06 -14.94 -0.68
N ASP A 58 -10.55 -16.15 -0.60
CA ASP A 58 -9.16 -16.51 -0.94
C ASP A 58 -8.76 -16.07 -2.35
N ALA A 59 -9.56 -16.41 -3.35
CA ALA A 59 -9.29 -16.04 -4.74
C ALA A 59 -9.26 -14.52 -4.96
N TYR A 60 -10.07 -13.76 -4.22
CA TYR A 60 -10.10 -12.30 -4.30
C TYR A 60 -8.90 -11.69 -3.60
N LEU A 61 -8.48 -12.27 -2.47
CA LEU A 61 -7.31 -11.80 -1.76
C LEU A 61 -6.05 -11.89 -2.63
N GLN A 62 -5.80 -13.03 -3.26
CA GLN A 62 -4.68 -13.22 -4.18
C GLN A 62 -4.72 -12.23 -5.35
N ALA A 63 -5.87 -12.08 -5.99
CA ALA A 63 -6.04 -11.19 -7.14
C ALA A 63 -5.82 -9.71 -6.77
N ILE A 64 -6.30 -9.28 -5.58
CA ILE A 64 -6.09 -7.93 -5.07
C ILE A 64 -4.59 -7.66 -4.84
N TYR A 65 -3.87 -8.59 -4.19
CA TYR A 65 -2.43 -8.44 -3.95
C TYR A 65 -1.64 -8.34 -5.25
N LEU A 66 -1.91 -9.23 -6.22
CA LEU A 66 -1.27 -9.18 -7.54
C LEU A 66 -1.54 -7.87 -8.26
N ARG A 67 -2.78 -7.39 -8.21
CA ARG A 67 -3.17 -6.17 -8.91
C ARG A 67 -2.53 -4.93 -8.30
N LEU A 68 -2.57 -4.78 -6.98
CA LEU A 68 -1.94 -3.66 -6.29
C LEU A 68 -0.42 -3.67 -6.49
N LEU A 69 0.22 -4.83 -6.40
CA LEU A 69 1.65 -4.95 -6.65
C LEU A 69 2.03 -4.54 -8.08
N ALA A 70 1.22 -4.94 -9.07
CA ALA A 70 1.45 -4.55 -10.47
C ALA A 70 1.30 -3.04 -10.71
N GLU A 71 0.35 -2.38 -10.03
CA GLU A 71 0.09 -0.96 -10.18
C GLU A 71 1.07 -0.09 -9.39
N GLN A 72 1.34 -0.47 -8.14
CA GLN A 72 2.05 0.36 -7.17
C GLN A 72 3.52 -0.06 -7.01
N GLY A 73 3.89 -1.28 -7.42
CA GLY A 73 5.23 -1.86 -7.22
C GLY A 73 5.50 -2.27 -5.77
N GLU A 74 4.55 -2.08 -4.88
CA GLU A 74 4.56 -2.48 -3.48
C GLU A 74 3.12 -2.75 -3.02
N VAL A 75 2.95 -3.49 -1.93
CA VAL A 75 1.62 -3.80 -1.38
C VAL A 75 1.69 -3.99 0.12
N PHE A 76 0.70 -3.46 0.83
CA PHE A 76 0.56 -3.57 2.27
C PHE A 76 -0.84 -4.04 2.63
N GLY A 77 -0.90 -5.02 3.51
CA GLY A 77 -2.16 -5.49 4.05
C GLY A 77 -2.11 -5.60 5.57
N THR A 78 -3.26 -5.39 6.18
CA THR A 78 -3.43 -5.42 7.63
C THR A 78 -4.37 -6.53 8.05
N ARG A 79 -4.21 -6.98 9.31
CA ARG A 79 -5.05 -8.01 9.95
C ARG A 79 -5.11 -9.33 9.18
N ALA A 80 -4.02 -9.67 8.49
CA ALA A 80 -3.88 -10.94 7.82
C ALA A 80 -3.73 -12.09 8.81
N THR A 81 -4.34 -13.23 8.50
CA THR A 81 -4.10 -14.49 9.21
C THR A 81 -2.90 -15.23 8.64
N PRO A 82 -2.27 -16.17 9.40
CA PRO A 82 -1.22 -17.03 8.85
C PRO A 82 -1.66 -17.79 7.58
N ALA A 83 -2.90 -18.27 7.54
CA ALA A 83 -3.46 -18.95 6.37
C ALA A 83 -3.53 -18.03 5.15
N GLN A 84 -3.95 -16.78 5.33
CA GLN A 84 -3.98 -15.77 4.27
C GLN A 84 -2.57 -15.41 3.80
N ALA A 85 -1.59 -15.38 4.71
CA ALA A 85 -0.19 -15.15 4.35
C ALA A 85 0.35 -16.26 3.44
N GLU A 86 0.11 -17.53 3.77
CA GLU A 86 0.49 -18.66 2.93
C GLU A 86 -0.23 -18.66 1.58
N LEU A 87 -1.52 -18.30 1.58
CA LEU A 87 -2.29 -18.18 0.37
C LEU A 87 -1.72 -17.12 -0.59
N VAL A 88 -1.42 -15.92 -0.08
CA VAL A 88 -0.84 -14.83 -0.88
C VAL A 88 0.57 -15.17 -1.32
N ARG A 89 1.36 -15.87 -0.51
CA ARG A 89 2.72 -16.30 -0.85
C ARG A 89 2.79 -17.21 -2.07
N GLN A 90 1.72 -17.94 -2.39
CA GLN A 90 1.63 -18.74 -3.61
C GLN A 90 1.72 -17.91 -4.88
N VAL A 91 1.27 -16.65 -4.85
CA VAL A 91 1.25 -15.73 -5.99
C VAL A 91 2.24 -14.58 -5.85
N VAL A 92 2.65 -14.26 -4.62
CA VAL A 92 3.67 -13.25 -4.28
C VAL A 92 4.72 -13.90 -3.36
N PRO A 93 5.69 -14.67 -3.89
CA PRO A 93 6.58 -15.52 -3.08
C PRO A 93 7.41 -14.77 -2.02
N ASN A 94 7.80 -13.53 -2.31
CA ASN A 94 8.67 -12.72 -1.44
C ASN A 94 7.90 -11.86 -0.42
N ILE A 95 6.59 -12.08 -0.27
CA ILE A 95 5.80 -11.29 0.66
C ILE A 95 6.17 -11.61 2.12
N ALA A 96 6.44 -10.57 2.90
CA ALA A 96 6.76 -10.69 4.31
C ALA A 96 5.48 -10.68 5.15
N TYR A 97 5.41 -11.56 6.15
CA TYR A 97 4.31 -11.62 7.12
C TYR A 97 4.83 -11.42 8.54
N SER A 98 4.23 -10.49 9.26
CA SER A 98 4.46 -10.29 10.69
C SER A 98 3.32 -10.93 11.50
N PRO A 99 3.57 -12.00 12.27
CA PRO A 99 2.53 -12.66 13.06
C PRO A 99 2.05 -11.81 14.24
N VAL A 100 2.87 -10.90 14.76
CA VAL A 100 2.50 -10.01 15.87
C VAL A 100 1.62 -8.88 15.36
N ALA A 101 2.09 -8.12 14.37
CA ALA A 101 1.35 -7.01 13.76
C ALA A 101 0.20 -7.49 12.87
N LYS A 102 0.21 -8.76 12.44
CA LYS A 102 -0.70 -9.32 11.43
C LYS A 102 -0.67 -8.54 10.11
N THR A 103 0.50 -8.01 9.76
CA THR A 103 0.73 -7.31 8.50
C THR A 103 1.32 -8.23 7.46
N LEU A 104 1.01 -7.97 6.21
CA LEU A 104 1.45 -8.75 5.06
C LEU A 104 1.90 -7.77 3.98
N LYS A 105 3.22 -7.65 3.74
CA LYS A 105 3.79 -6.58 2.93
C LYS A 105 4.89 -7.03 1.97
N LEU A 106 4.96 -6.34 0.83
CA LEU A 106 6.12 -6.32 -0.05
C LEU A 106 6.43 -4.86 -0.38
N GLU A 107 7.63 -4.41 -0.04
CA GLU A 107 8.06 -3.02 -0.20
C GLU A 107 8.99 -2.87 -1.40
N LYS A 108 8.99 -1.68 -2.00
CA LYS A 108 10.00 -1.29 -2.98
C LYS A 108 11.37 -1.23 -2.32
N ALA A 109 12.41 -1.62 -3.07
CA ALA A 109 13.79 -1.36 -2.66
C ALA A 109 14.06 0.16 -2.62
N ASP A 110 14.96 0.57 -1.73
CA ASP A 110 15.47 1.95 -1.63
C ASP A 110 14.42 3.03 -1.35
N LYS A 111 13.38 2.68 -0.61
CA LYS A 111 12.36 3.62 -0.17
C LYS A 111 12.94 4.61 0.84
N PRO A 112 12.86 5.92 0.61
CA PRO A 112 13.34 6.90 1.58
C PRO A 112 12.44 6.90 2.82
N HIS A 113 13.06 7.02 4.00
CA HIS A 113 12.34 7.20 5.27
C HIS A 113 12.64 8.59 5.83
N GLU A 114 11.60 9.39 5.99
CA GLU A 114 11.67 10.78 6.44
C GLU A 114 10.85 11.00 7.71
N GLY A 115 11.27 11.99 8.51
CA GLY A 115 10.61 12.28 9.77
C GLY A 115 10.84 11.20 10.83
N LEU A 116 10.11 11.29 11.93
CA LEU A 116 10.14 10.32 13.04
C LEU A 116 8.73 10.15 13.61
N VAL A 117 8.30 8.91 13.71
CA VAL A 117 7.07 8.50 14.41
C VAL A 117 7.48 7.65 15.61
N VAL A 118 7.05 8.03 16.80
CA VAL A 118 7.25 7.25 18.01
C VAL A 118 5.94 6.55 18.37
N VAL A 119 5.99 5.21 18.50
CA VAL A 119 4.82 4.41 18.88
C VAL A 119 5.01 3.90 20.31
N CYS A 120 4.13 4.35 21.21
CA CYS A 120 4.19 3.99 22.62
C CYS A 120 3.01 3.11 23.03
N THR A 121 3.28 2.10 23.84
CA THR A 121 2.25 1.26 24.48
C THR A 121 2.65 0.95 25.91
N ALA A 122 1.68 0.77 26.80
CA ALA A 122 1.91 0.45 28.20
C ALA A 122 1.58 -1.01 28.54
N GLY A 123 0.68 -1.65 27.81
CA GLY A 123 0.20 -3.01 28.08
C GLY A 123 0.64 -4.03 27.04
N THR A 124 0.92 -5.26 27.47
CA THR A 124 1.27 -6.36 26.54
C THR A 124 0.14 -6.70 25.56
N ALA A 125 -1.10 -6.44 25.94
CA ALA A 125 -2.26 -6.65 25.07
C ALA A 125 -2.29 -5.70 23.87
N ASP A 126 -1.66 -4.52 23.97
CA ASP A 126 -1.64 -3.49 22.96
C ASP A 126 -0.44 -3.62 22.00
N VAL A 127 0.53 -4.48 22.33
CA VAL A 127 1.73 -4.71 21.49
C VAL A 127 1.36 -5.03 20.04
N PRO A 128 0.38 -5.91 19.72
CA PRO A 128 0.02 -6.17 18.34
C PRO A 128 -0.49 -4.94 17.58
N VAL A 129 -1.20 -4.04 18.27
CA VAL A 129 -1.72 -2.80 17.67
C VAL A 129 -0.61 -1.79 17.48
N ALA A 130 0.30 -1.67 18.45
CA ALA A 130 1.49 -0.83 18.34
C ALA A 130 2.39 -1.28 17.18
N GLU A 131 2.63 -2.57 17.04
CA GLU A 131 3.38 -3.15 15.93
C GLU A 131 2.70 -2.93 14.57
N GLU A 132 1.37 -3.06 14.48
CA GLU A 132 0.62 -2.74 13.27
C GLU A 132 0.79 -1.26 12.90
N ALA A 133 0.70 -0.36 13.87
CA ALA A 133 0.88 1.08 13.67
C ALA A 133 2.32 1.41 13.25
N ALA A 134 3.32 0.84 13.91
CA ALA A 134 4.74 1.03 13.60
C ALA A 134 5.05 0.59 12.18
N GLN A 135 4.69 -0.63 11.82
CA GLN A 135 4.92 -1.17 10.47
C GLN A 135 4.13 -0.43 9.38
N THR A 136 2.96 0.12 9.72
CA THR A 136 2.20 0.96 8.80
C THR A 136 2.94 2.28 8.55
N ALA A 137 3.39 2.97 9.60
CA ALA A 137 4.13 4.21 9.46
C ALA A 137 5.45 4.01 8.70
N GLU A 138 6.18 2.93 8.98
CA GLU A 138 7.40 2.55 8.28
C GLU A 138 7.13 2.29 6.79
N PHE A 139 6.08 1.49 6.47
CA PHE A 139 5.69 1.23 5.08
C PHE A 139 5.39 2.52 4.30
N PHE A 140 4.85 3.52 4.94
CA PHE A 140 4.58 4.83 4.32
C PHE A 140 5.77 5.81 4.36
N GLY A 141 6.96 5.33 4.73
CA GLY A 141 8.20 6.09 4.62
C GLY A 141 8.54 6.93 5.85
N ALA A 142 8.00 6.63 7.02
CA ALA A 142 8.46 7.22 8.27
C ALA A 142 9.60 6.40 8.90
N LYS A 143 10.52 7.07 9.60
CA LYS A 143 11.37 6.41 10.61
C LYS A 143 10.52 6.12 11.83
N VAL A 144 10.65 4.93 12.43
CA VAL A 144 9.80 4.52 13.55
C VAL A 144 10.65 4.07 14.73
N GLU A 145 10.27 4.51 15.94
CA GLU A 145 10.80 4.09 17.24
C GLU A 145 9.69 3.67 18.19
#